data_b34968af70a80339290f800b14564076
#
_entry.id   b34968af70a80339290f800b14564076
#
_cell.length_a   1.000
_cell.length_b   1.000
_cell.length_c   1.000
_cell.angle_alpha   90.00
_cell.angle_beta   90.00
_cell.angle_gamma   90.00
#
_symmetry.space_group_name_H-M   'P 1'
#
loop_
_entity.id
_entity.type
_entity.pdbx_description
1 polymer ?
#
loop_
_entity_poly.entity_id
_entity_poly.type
_entity_poly.pdbx_seq_one_letter_code
_entity_poly.pdbx_strand_id
1 'polypeptide(L)'
;MNRFTKLMFLSALTGAVALYAQSNPFSTEVKANYTSIKNNLMKAAEKMSDADYAFKATPDVRAYGQLVGHVADAQMGICGAAKGEQKKGGAGEMTSKADLVAALKASFDYCDSAYDALNDADGAQTVKMFGRDRTKLGVLDFNVIHDNEMYGTMAVYMRLKGVVPPSTADRPTGGKK
;
A
#
# COMPACT_ATOMS: atom_id res chain seq x y z
N MET A 1 58.99 30.08 8.78
CA MET A 1 57.74 29.34 9.14
C MET A 1 57.05 28.97 7.83
N ASN A 2 57.04 27.65 7.55
CA ASN A 2 56.79 27.08 6.26
C ASN A 2 55.32 27.16 5.77
N ARG A 3 55.14 27.60 4.53
CA ARG A 3 53.85 27.65 3.83
C ARG A 3 53.23 26.27 3.55
N PHE A 4 53.86 25.20 3.93
CA PHE A 4 53.41 23.82 3.69
C PHE A 4 52.48 23.24 4.74
N THR A 5 52.28 23.90 5.88
CA THR A 5 51.48 23.36 6.99
C THR A 5 50.00 23.79 6.95
N LYS A 6 49.57 24.62 5.97
CA LYS A 6 48.20 25.10 5.87
C LYS A 6 47.30 24.33 4.88
N LEU A 7 47.85 23.36 4.14
CA LEU A 7 47.07 22.62 3.13
C LEU A 7 46.49 21.29 3.62
N MET A 8 46.77 20.87 4.86
CA MET A 8 46.38 19.55 5.38
C MET A 8 45.11 19.52 6.23
N PHE A 9 44.47 20.65 6.46
CA PHE A 9 43.27 20.70 7.33
C PHE A 9 41.94 20.89 6.58
N LEU A 10 41.92 20.87 5.23
CA LEU A 10 40.69 21.10 4.48
C LEU A 10 40.04 19.84 3.91
N SER A 11 40.65 18.66 4.10
CA SER A 11 40.17 17.41 3.50
C SER A 11 39.34 16.50 4.45
N ALA A 12 39.18 16.88 5.71
CA ALA A 12 38.50 16.03 6.70
C ALA A 12 37.00 16.33 6.91
N LEU A 13 36.47 17.37 6.26
CA LEU A 13 35.06 17.80 6.51
C LEU A 13 34.06 17.32 5.45
N THR A 14 34.51 16.64 4.40
CA THR A 14 33.61 16.21 3.31
C THR A 14 33.07 14.78 3.47
N GLY A 15 33.56 14.02 4.47
CA GLY A 15 33.18 12.62 4.66
C GLY A 15 31.88 12.39 5.48
N ALA A 16 31.44 13.37 6.27
CA ALA A 16 30.33 13.17 7.19
C ALA A 16 28.94 13.43 6.56
N VAL A 17 28.88 14.16 5.46
CA VAL A 17 27.59 14.52 4.81
C VAL A 17 27.04 13.40 3.96
N ALA A 18 27.89 12.50 3.47
CA ALA A 18 27.47 11.42 2.56
C ALA A 18 26.72 10.27 3.26
N LEU A 19 26.88 10.09 4.58
CA LEU A 19 26.23 9.00 5.32
C LEU A 19 24.77 9.30 5.70
N TYR A 20 24.38 10.57 5.78
CA TYR A 20 22.98 10.95 6.03
C TYR A 20 22.11 10.99 4.76
N ALA A 21 22.71 10.98 3.58
CA ALA A 21 22.00 11.04 2.30
C ALA A 21 21.40 9.69 1.84
N GLN A 22 21.63 8.59 2.58
CA GLN A 22 21.12 7.26 2.22
C GLN A 22 19.92 6.78 3.07
N SER A 23 19.46 7.58 4.03
CA SER A 23 18.24 7.21 4.74
C SER A 23 17.02 7.55 3.88
N ASN A 24 16.11 6.59 3.73
CA ASN A 24 14.84 6.74 3.01
C ASN A 24 13.67 6.63 4.01
N PRO A 25 13.56 7.52 5.01
CA PRO A 25 12.60 7.35 6.10
C PRO A 25 11.15 7.38 5.60
N PHE A 26 10.81 8.26 4.67
CA PHE A 26 9.42 8.42 4.21
C PHE A 26 8.99 7.22 3.36
N SER A 27 9.78 6.81 2.40
CA SER A 27 9.47 5.66 1.56
C SER A 27 9.48 4.35 2.34
N THR A 28 10.37 4.21 3.33
CA THR A 28 10.41 3.06 4.24
C THR A 28 9.12 2.96 5.07
N GLU A 29 8.64 4.08 5.61
CA GLU A 29 7.43 4.12 6.42
C GLU A 29 6.18 3.82 5.59
N VAL A 30 6.04 4.44 4.42
CA VAL A 30 4.94 4.18 3.49
C VAL A 30 4.93 2.72 3.05
N LYS A 31 6.09 2.12 2.75
CA LYS A 31 6.20 0.70 2.41
C LYS A 31 5.83 -0.23 3.57
N ALA A 32 6.20 0.12 4.81
CA ALA A 32 5.81 -0.65 5.99
C ALA A 32 4.28 -0.63 6.19
N ASN A 33 3.64 0.52 6.03
CA ASN A 33 2.19 0.68 6.09
C ASN A 33 1.49 -0.11 4.98
N TYR A 34 2.00 -0.04 3.75
CA TYR A 34 1.51 -0.84 2.63
C TYR A 34 1.58 -2.34 2.92
N THR A 35 2.72 -2.83 3.41
CA THR A 35 2.89 -4.25 3.74
C THR A 35 1.88 -4.71 4.80
N SER A 36 1.64 -3.88 5.80
CA SER A 36 0.67 -4.17 6.86
C SER A 36 -0.75 -4.29 6.31
N ILE A 37 -1.18 -3.32 5.49
CA ILE A 37 -2.55 -3.32 4.95
C ILE A 37 -2.75 -4.40 3.88
N LYS A 38 -1.75 -4.68 3.04
CA LYS A 38 -1.74 -5.80 2.09
C LYS A 38 -2.04 -7.11 2.81
N ASN A 39 -1.32 -7.40 3.91
CA ASN A 39 -1.53 -8.62 4.69
C ASN A 39 -2.95 -8.70 5.26
N ASN A 40 -3.48 -7.60 5.76
CA ASN A 40 -4.85 -7.56 6.28
C ASN A 40 -5.90 -7.79 5.19
N LEU A 41 -5.76 -7.16 4.02
CA LEU A 41 -6.69 -7.30 2.89
C LEU A 41 -6.67 -8.72 2.32
N MET A 42 -5.48 -9.30 2.10
CA MET A 42 -5.37 -10.67 1.61
C MET A 42 -6.01 -11.67 2.57
N LYS A 43 -5.67 -11.62 3.86
CA LYS A 43 -6.28 -12.49 4.88
C LYS A 43 -7.78 -12.27 5.01
N ALA A 44 -8.28 -11.05 4.90
CA ALA A 44 -9.70 -10.75 4.95
C ALA A 44 -10.45 -11.37 3.75
N ALA A 45 -9.91 -11.21 2.54
CA ALA A 45 -10.48 -11.80 1.33
C ALA A 45 -10.52 -13.33 1.40
N GLU A 46 -9.46 -13.97 1.88
CA GLU A 46 -9.37 -15.42 2.02
C GLU A 46 -10.31 -15.98 3.12
N LYS A 47 -10.44 -15.24 4.23
CA LYS A 47 -11.16 -15.73 5.43
C LYS A 47 -12.66 -15.70 5.29
N MET A 48 -13.22 -14.79 4.50
CA MET A 48 -14.66 -14.69 4.27
C MET A 48 -15.14 -15.91 3.47
N SER A 49 -16.29 -16.48 3.83
CA SER A 49 -16.84 -17.64 3.10
C SER A 49 -17.31 -17.26 1.70
N ASP A 50 -17.35 -18.22 0.78
CA ASP A 50 -17.84 -18.01 -0.59
C ASP A 50 -19.28 -17.49 -0.60
N ALA A 51 -20.13 -18.05 0.27
CA ALA A 51 -21.54 -17.64 0.41
C ALA A 51 -21.67 -16.17 0.85
N ASP A 52 -20.70 -15.65 1.63
CA ASP A 52 -20.73 -14.29 2.14
C ASP A 52 -20.12 -13.25 1.19
N TYR A 53 -19.55 -13.67 0.06
CA TYR A 53 -19.05 -12.73 -0.94
C TYR A 53 -20.17 -11.89 -1.58
N ALA A 54 -21.39 -12.40 -1.66
CA ALA A 54 -22.56 -11.64 -2.11
C ALA A 54 -23.21 -10.77 -1.01
N PHE A 55 -22.73 -10.85 0.24
CA PHE A 55 -23.32 -10.12 1.36
C PHE A 55 -23.13 -8.61 1.22
N LYS A 56 -24.22 -7.86 1.47
CA LYS A 56 -24.27 -6.40 1.59
C LYS A 56 -24.75 -6.03 2.98
N ALA A 57 -24.15 -5.03 3.60
CA ALA A 57 -24.60 -4.51 4.90
C ALA A 57 -25.91 -3.73 4.77
N THR A 58 -26.10 -3.02 3.65
CA THR A 58 -27.36 -2.36 3.23
C THR A 58 -27.53 -2.47 1.71
N PRO A 59 -28.75 -2.25 1.15
CA PRO A 59 -28.94 -2.34 -0.31
C PRO A 59 -28.04 -1.43 -1.14
N ASP A 60 -27.71 -0.25 -0.62
CA ASP A 60 -27.01 0.83 -1.36
C ASP A 60 -25.51 0.71 -1.35
N VAL A 61 -24.93 -0.26 -0.62
CA VAL A 61 -23.48 -0.46 -0.56
C VAL A 61 -23.02 -1.61 -1.47
N ARG A 62 -21.72 -1.64 -1.75
CA ARG A 62 -21.10 -2.76 -2.48
C ARG A 62 -21.24 -4.06 -1.70
N ALA A 63 -21.41 -5.18 -2.39
CA ALA A 63 -21.22 -6.50 -1.80
C ALA A 63 -19.77 -6.71 -1.37
N TYR A 64 -19.51 -7.64 -0.44
CA TYR A 64 -18.16 -7.92 0.03
C TYR A 64 -17.18 -8.26 -1.12
N GLY A 65 -17.57 -9.13 -2.04
CA GLY A 65 -16.77 -9.46 -3.23
C GLY A 65 -16.52 -8.25 -4.13
N GLN A 66 -17.50 -7.34 -4.26
CA GLN A 66 -17.33 -6.11 -5.00
C GLN A 66 -16.32 -5.15 -4.33
N LEU A 67 -16.18 -5.18 -2.99
CA LEU A 67 -15.12 -4.44 -2.30
C LEU A 67 -13.74 -5.03 -2.63
N VAL A 68 -13.62 -6.37 -2.62
CA VAL A 68 -12.37 -7.07 -3.00
C VAL A 68 -11.96 -6.71 -4.43
N GLY A 69 -12.89 -6.79 -5.40
CA GLY A 69 -12.63 -6.42 -6.79
C GLY A 69 -12.26 -4.94 -6.95
N HIS A 70 -12.94 -4.05 -6.21
CA HIS A 70 -12.64 -2.62 -6.23
C HIS A 70 -11.22 -2.31 -5.72
N VAL A 71 -10.77 -2.97 -4.66
CA VAL A 71 -9.38 -2.84 -4.19
C VAL A 71 -8.40 -3.28 -5.27
N ALA A 72 -8.62 -4.45 -5.89
CA ALA A 72 -7.76 -4.96 -6.95
C ALA A 72 -7.65 -3.98 -8.13
N ASP A 73 -8.78 -3.43 -8.59
CA ASP A 73 -8.82 -2.49 -9.70
C ASP A 73 -8.18 -1.13 -9.34
N ALA A 74 -8.44 -0.62 -8.14
CA ALA A 74 -7.86 0.62 -7.65
C ALA A 74 -6.33 0.53 -7.56
N GLN A 75 -5.80 -0.58 -7.03
CA GLN A 75 -4.38 -0.83 -6.95
C GLN A 75 -3.70 -0.81 -8.33
N MET A 76 -4.29 -1.49 -9.33
CA MET A 76 -3.76 -1.47 -10.69
C MET A 76 -3.65 -0.04 -11.23
N GLY A 77 -4.69 0.79 -11.03
CA GLY A 77 -4.70 2.18 -11.48
C GLY A 77 -3.71 3.07 -10.72
N ILE A 78 -3.69 2.98 -9.39
CA ILE A 78 -2.87 3.85 -8.54
C ILE A 78 -1.38 3.49 -8.67
N CYS A 79 -1.03 2.20 -8.56
CA CYS A 79 0.36 1.76 -8.73
C CYS A 79 0.85 1.96 -10.17
N GLY A 80 -0.06 1.83 -11.17
CA GLY A 80 0.23 2.19 -12.55
C GLY A 80 0.61 3.67 -12.67
N ALA A 81 -0.17 4.56 -12.08
CA ALA A 81 0.13 5.99 -12.07
C ALA A 81 1.48 6.29 -11.41
N ALA A 82 1.82 5.63 -10.29
CA ALA A 82 3.13 5.76 -9.63
C ALA A 82 4.29 5.29 -10.52
N LYS A 83 4.05 4.31 -11.39
CA LYS A 83 5.04 3.80 -12.37
C LYS A 83 5.04 4.56 -13.70
N GLY A 84 4.16 5.56 -13.88
CA GLY A 84 3.97 6.26 -15.15
C GLY A 84 3.24 5.42 -16.20
N GLU A 85 2.56 4.37 -15.82
CA GLU A 85 1.81 3.45 -16.67
C GLU A 85 0.30 3.71 -16.56
N GLN A 86 -0.43 3.50 -17.65
CA GLN A 86 -1.89 3.47 -17.61
C GLN A 86 -2.35 2.03 -17.48
N LYS A 87 -2.69 1.62 -16.26
CA LYS A 87 -3.23 0.28 -15.99
C LYS A 87 -4.70 0.37 -15.61
N LYS A 88 -5.46 -0.60 -16.08
CA LYS A 88 -6.86 -0.82 -15.66
C LYS A 88 -6.94 -2.22 -15.09
N GLY A 89 -7.73 -2.38 -14.04
CA GLY A 89 -8.14 -3.69 -13.57
C GLY A 89 -9.29 -4.25 -14.41
N GLY A 90 -9.86 -5.34 -13.96
CA GLY A 90 -11.03 -6.01 -14.54
C GLY A 90 -11.71 -6.87 -13.48
N ALA A 91 -11.30 -6.70 -12.22
CA ALA A 91 -11.83 -7.48 -11.10
C ALA A 91 -13.26 -7.06 -10.71
N GLY A 92 -13.66 -5.82 -11.03
CA GLY A 92 -15.00 -5.33 -10.74
C GLY A 92 -16.13 -6.13 -11.43
N GLU A 93 -15.83 -6.85 -12.52
CA GLU A 93 -16.78 -7.70 -13.23
C GLU A 93 -16.78 -9.16 -12.74
N MET A 94 -15.85 -9.52 -11.87
CA MET A 94 -15.72 -10.88 -11.33
C MET A 94 -16.72 -11.10 -10.18
N THR A 95 -17.22 -12.34 -10.07
CA THR A 95 -18.20 -12.72 -9.04
C THR A 95 -17.75 -13.87 -8.16
N SER A 96 -16.84 -14.73 -8.63
CA SER A 96 -16.35 -15.85 -7.85
C SER A 96 -15.27 -15.38 -6.84
N LYS A 97 -15.31 -15.91 -5.63
CA LYS A 97 -14.29 -15.64 -4.61
C LYS A 97 -12.89 -15.99 -5.13
N ALA A 98 -12.75 -17.14 -5.79
CA ALA A 98 -11.46 -17.60 -6.28
C ALA A 98 -10.83 -16.61 -7.26
N ASP A 99 -11.61 -16.10 -8.23
CA ASP A 99 -11.13 -15.14 -9.21
C ASP A 99 -10.82 -13.79 -8.57
N LEU A 100 -11.66 -13.33 -7.65
CA LEU A 100 -11.47 -12.07 -6.93
C LEU A 100 -10.22 -12.09 -6.03
N VAL A 101 -9.97 -13.20 -5.31
CA VAL A 101 -8.75 -13.36 -4.50
C VAL A 101 -7.51 -13.44 -5.39
N ALA A 102 -7.59 -14.14 -6.53
CA ALA A 102 -6.49 -14.20 -7.48
C ALA A 102 -6.19 -12.82 -8.09
N ALA A 103 -7.22 -12.05 -8.46
CA ALA A 103 -7.07 -10.70 -8.98
C ALA A 103 -6.49 -9.75 -7.93
N LEU A 104 -6.95 -9.83 -6.67
CA LEU A 104 -6.40 -9.05 -5.57
C LEU A 104 -4.91 -9.37 -5.36
N LYS A 105 -4.55 -10.66 -5.36
CA LYS A 105 -3.15 -11.06 -5.25
C LYS A 105 -2.31 -10.49 -6.39
N ALA A 106 -2.76 -10.62 -7.63
CA ALA A 106 -2.05 -10.12 -8.80
C ALA A 106 -1.88 -8.59 -8.76
N SER A 107 -2.87 -7.85 -8.25
CA SER A 107 -2.76 -6.40 -8.08
C SER A 107 -1.73 -6.01 -7.02
N PHE A 108 -1.62 -6.76 -5.93
CA PHE A 108 -0.57 -6.58 -4.93
C PHE A 108 0.81 -6.94 -5.49
N ASP A 109 0.96 -8.06 -6.20
CA ASP A 109 2.22 -8.44 -6.84
C ASP A 109 2.71 -7.35 -7.83
N TYR A 110 1.77 -6.70 -8.53
CA TYR A 110 2.08 -5.56 -9.40
C TYR A 110 2.51 -4.32 -8.60
N CYS A 111 1.81 -3.99 -7.50
CA CYS A 111 2.15 -2.87 -6.62
C CYS A 111 3.48 -3.06 -5.90
N ASP A 112 3.82 -4.29 -5.48
CA ASP A 112 5.07 -4.60 -4.79
C ASP A 112 6.27 -4.01 -5.53
N SER A 113 6.31 -4.12 -6.85
CA SER A 113 7.42 -3.57 -7.65
C SER A 113 7.53 -2.04 -7.59
N ALA A 114 6.41 -1.32 -7.37
CA ALA A 114 6.42 0.13 -7.21
C ALA A 114 6.96 0.55 -5.83
N TYR A 115 6.57 -0.18 -4.77
CA TYR A 115 7.05 0.07 -3.41
C TYR A 115 8.50 -0.40 -3.21
N ASP A 116 8.90 -1.50 -3.86
CA ASP A 116 10.28 -2.02 -3.78
C ASP A 116 11.29 -1.08 -4.43
N ALA A 117 10.92 -0.42 -5.52
CA ALA A 117 11.75 0.54 -6.21
C ALA A 117 11.75 1.95 -5.58
N LEU A 118 10.83 2.22 -4.62
CA LEU A 118 10.65 3.55 -4.05
C LEU A 118 11.79 3.91 -3.09
N ASN A 119 12.37 5.08 -3.31
CA ASN A 119 13.22 5.80 -2.35
C ASN A 119 12.74 7.24 -2.24
N ASP A 120 13.21 7.99 -1.23
CA ASP A 120 12.70 9.34 -0.96
C ASP A 120 12.98 10.32 -2.13
N ALA A 121 14.13 10.18 -2.82
CA ALA A 121 14.48 11.03 -3.95
C ALA A 121 13.55 10.77 -5.16
N ASP A 122 13.33 9.50 -5.52
CA ASP A 122 12.39 9.12 -6.57
C ASP A 122 10.94 9.42 -6.16
N GLY A 123 10.64 9.29 -4.89
CA GLY A 123 9.34 9.61 -4.30
C GLY A 123 8.92 11.07 -4.50
N ALA A 124 9.89 11.99 -4.60
CA ALA A 124 9.65 13.40 -4.85
C ALA A 124 9.32 13.71 -6.34
N GLN A 125 9.55 12.78 -7.26
CA GLN A 125 9.24 12.97 -8.68
C GLN A 125 7.73 13.14 -8.90
N THR A 126 7.38 14.03 -9.85
CA THR A 126 5.98 14.29 -10.21
C THR A 126 5.48 13.24 -11.20
N VAL A 127 4.30 12.70 -10.92
CA VAL A 127 3.54 11.80 -11.79
C VAL A 127 2.10 12.30 -11.92
N LYS A 128 1.38 11.81 -12.94
CA LYS A 128 -0.05 12.12 -13.14
C LYS A 128 -0.93 11.05 -12.49
N MET A 129 -1.85 11.46 -11.62
CA MET A 129 -2.92 10.61 -11.11
C MET A 129 -4.26 11.33 -11.17
N PHE A 130 -5.26 10.73 -11.80
CA PHE A 130 -6.59 11.31 -12.00
C PHE A 130 -6.55 12.74 -12.61
N GLY A 131 -5.66 12.94 -13.59
CA GLY A 131 -5.49 14.21 -14.27
C GLY A 131 -4.74 15.31 -13.48
N ARG A 132 -4.27 15.02 -12.27
CA ARG A 132 -3.54 15.97 -11.40
C ARG A 132 -2.10 15.55 -11.21
N ASP A 133 -1.23 16.54 -11.04
CA ASP A 133 0.16 16.34 -10.65
C ASP A 133 0.24 15.97 -9.16
N ARG A 134 0.96 14.90 -8.86
CA ARG A 134 1.24 14.42 -7.51
C ARG A 134 2.67 13.91 -7.44
N THR A 135 3.26 13.89 -6.24
CA THR A 135 4.51 13.18 -6.05
C THR A 135 4.28 11.67 -6.12
N LYS A 136 5.24 10.90 -6.63
CA LYS A 136 5.17 9.44 -6.64
C LYS A 136 4.91 8.86 -5.25
N LEU A 137 5.62 9.38 -4.22
CA LEU A 137 5.38 9.01 -2.82
C LEU A 137 3.93 9.31 -2.40
N GLY A 138 3.41 10.48 -2.74
CA GLY A 138 2.02 10.85 -2.41
C GLY A 138 0.98 10.01 -3.15
N VAL A 139 1.29 9.43 -4.32
CA VAL A 139 0.43 8.46 -5.01
C VAL A 139 0.42 7.13 -4.28
N LEU A 140 1.60 6.64 -3.86
CA LEU A 140 1.70 5.37 -3.13
C LEU A 140 1.15 5.48 -1.70
N ASP A 141 1.32 6.61 -1.02
CA ASP A 141 0.67 6.88 0.26
C ASP A 141 -0.86 6.91 0.11
N PHE A 142 -1.38 7.55 -0.95
CA PHE A 142 -2.81 7.52 -1.25
C PHE A 142 -3.33 6.08 -1.46
N ASN A 143 -2.54 5.19 -2.08
CA ASN A 143 -2.91 3.77 -2.18
C ASN A 143 -3.08 3.14 -0.79
N VAL A 144 -2.16 3.40 0.13
CA VAL A 144 -2.26 2.91 1.53
C VAL A 144 -3.50 3.45 2.23
N ILE A 145 -3.81 4.75 2.05
CA ILE A 145 -5.00 5.39 2.62
C ILE A 145 -6.28 4.73 2.09
N HIS A 146 -6.39 4.57 0.77
CA HIS A 146 -7.52 3.92 0.12
C HIS A 146 -7.69 2.46 0.59
N ASP A 147 -6.61 1.71 0.66
CA ASP A 147 -6.63 0.33 1.11
C ASP A 147 -7.10 0.20 2.57
N ASN A 148 -6.68 1.12 3.45
CA ASN A 148 -7.14 1.17 4.84
C ASN A 148 -8.63 1.52 4.94
N GLU A 149 -9.15 2.43 4.12
CA GLU A 149 -10.57 2.76 4.04
C GLU A 149 -11.40 1.52 3.63
N MET A 150 -10.95 0.82 2.58
CA MET A 150 -11.62 -0.39 2.11
C MET A 150 -11.54 -1.53 3.12
N TYR A 151 -10.38 -1.74 3.75
CA TYR A 151 -10.24 -2.74 4.80
C TYR A 151 -11.13 -2.43 6.03
N GLY A 152 -11.21 -1.18 6.43
CA GLY A 152 -12.12 -0.74 7.51
C GLY A 152 -13.56 -1.13 7.22
N THR A 153 -14.02 -0.89 5.99
CA THR A 153 -15.33 -1.31 5.51
C THR A 153 -15.47 -2.82 5.53
N MET A 154 -14.54 -3.57 4.94
CA MET A 154 -14.54 -5.03 4.93
C MET A 154 -14.58 -5.63 6.35
N ALA A 155 -13.85 -5.03 7.30
CA ALA A 155 -13.82 -5.46 8.70
C ALA A 155 -15.20 -5.35 9.40
N VAL A 156 -15.99 -4.36 9.04
CA VAL A 156 -17.40 -4.25 9.51
C VAL A 156 -18.23 -5.41 8.93
N TYR A 157 -18.13 -5.67 7.64
CA TYR A 157 -18.84 -6.79 6.99
C TYR A 157 -18.49 -8.14 7.61
N MET A 158 -17.18 -8.37 7.85
CA MET A 158 -16.71 -9.59 8.52
C MET A 158 -17.39 -9.77 9.89
N ARG A 159 -17.44 -8.72 10.71
CA ARG A 159 -18.08 -8.77 12.03
C ARG A 159 -19.57 -9.03 11.95
N LEU A 160 -20.28 -8.46 10.98
CA LEU A 160 -21.71 -8.72 10.73
C LEU A 160 -21.97 -10.20 10.37
N LYS A 161 -20.94 -10.88 9.82
CA LYS A 161 -20.97 -12.32 9.52
C LYS A 161 -20.33 -13.20 10.60
N GLY A 162 -20.02 -12.64 11.77
CA GLY A 162 -19.40 -13.36 12.88
C GLY A 162 -17.92 -13.71 12.67
N VAL A 163 -17.28 -13.14 11.66
CA VAL A 163 -15.86 -13.39 11.32
C VAL A 163 -14.99 -12.32 11.99
N VAL A 164 -13.99 -12.74 12.77
CA VAL A 164 -13.03 -11.81 13.39
C VAL A 164 -12.05 -11.31 12.34
N PRO A 165 -11.94 -9.95 12.13
CA PRO A 165 -11.02 -9.39 11.16
C PRO A 165 -9.55 -9.66 11.49
N PRO A 166 -8.66 -9.78 10.48
CA PRO A 166 -7.23 -10.05 10.67
C PRO A 166 -6.55 -9.10 11.65
N SER A 167 -6.75 -7.79 11.52
CA SER A 167 -6.16 -6.78 12.41
C SER A 167 -6.56 -6.91 13.89
N THR A 168 -7.62 -7.66 14.17
CA THR A 168 -8.04 -8.00 15.55
C THR A 168 -7.49 -9.34 15.96
N ALA A 169 -7.55 -10.37 15.08
CA ALA A 169 -7.09 -11.71 15.34
C ALA A 169 -5.58 -11.79 15.57
N ASP A 170 -4.82 -11.01 14.80
CA ASP A 170 -3.35 -11.00 14.84
C ASP A 170 -2.79 -10.06 15.93
N ARG A 171 -3.65 -9.41 16.72
CA ARG A 171 -3.19 -8.56 17.81
C ARG A 171 -2.58 -9.40 18.92
N PRO A 172 -1.35 -9.08 19.39
CA PRO A 172 -0.76 -9.76 20.53
C PRO A 172 -1.71 -9.74 21.73
N THR A 173 -1.97 -10.90 22.33
CA THR A 173 -2.87 -11.06 23.49
C THR A 173 -2.26 -10.51 24.80
N GLY A 174 -1.20 -9.73 24.74
CA GLY A 174 -0.52 -9.12 25.87
C GLY A 174 -1.04 -7.73 26.18
N GLY A 175 -1.96 -7.59 27.14
CA GLY A 175 -2.29 -6.31 27.73
C GLY A 175 -3.75 -6.00 27.93
N LYS A 176 -4.51 -6.87 28.62
CA LYS A 176 -5.60 -6.35 29.45
C LYS A 176 -4.92 -5.69 30.67
N LYS A 177 -4.80 -4.37 30.63
CA LYS A 177 -4.67 -3.56 31.85
C LYS A 177 -6.06 -3.16 32.31
#